data_e7cc8701dc8f677f992ecfdb12fc85de
#
_entry.id   e7cc8701dc8f677f992ecfdb12fc85de
#
_cell.length_a   1.000
_cell.length_b   1.000
_cell.length_c   1.000
_cell.angle_alpha   90.00
_cell.angle_beta   90.00
_cell.angle_gamma   90.00
#
_symmetry.space_group_name_H-M   'P 1'
#
loop_
_entity.id
_entity.type
_entity.pdbx_description
1 polymer ?
#
loop_
_entity_poly.entity_id
_entity_poly.type
_entity_poly.pdbx_seq_one_letter_code
_entity_poly.pdbx_strand_id
1 'polypeptide(L)'
;TSEDVTIADGQNIVLDLDGHTLTNSSNHTLVNNGTLTICGEGVVDNVTHGKAALYNNGACTIENGTFSRSQEASTSTSDSGSNSWYVVYNAGSLTINGGIIKFSDENDGKYSSLVINRGQNAVLTVNDGTLVSGFIALKDDEQGKVFVNGGSITGADQAVQCWGTMNIAGGTMNGAVYAWAAAWNGVDERGDITISDDAVINGDVASVQYIDGSAAEASQPASIAISGGTITGEVFTAFSGSEPETPAVMTVSGGTFTRPVDSAYLGDDVAAYLSGNSGYVYYTDLEKAKNDAQSGDILTTVDSEEAETYYTVTLINGDTQTVQIVKTGESITLDPSDAPDGYSFDGWYLEDMQVEFPYTVTGSVSFTAKWTENPAPVVSDSDDDDDEPSYRITVATAENGRISANVTSAEAGHRVTLTVIPYDGYKLSNLLILDESGNDMDWEELEDSRYAFILPEGNVTVEAEFARLAAEVNFVDVAADAYYSDAIAWAVGHGITSGTTTTTFSPNNACTRAQMVTFLWRAAGCPAPSSDVCPFMDLDSDAYYYNAVLWAVEQGITTGVTSDRFAPDGIVTRAQTATFLFRNAGSPDMGDGTYFKDVAVDAYYCDAVLWAAMEGITSGMTA
;
A
#
# COMPACT_ATOMS: atom_id res chain seq x y z
N THR A 1 -0.25 7.68 41.83
CA THR A 1 -0.07 8.86 42.73
C THR A 1 -1.44 9.48 43.04
N SER A 2 -1.54 10.27 44.11
CA SER A 2 -2.75 11.04 44.43
C SER A 2 -2.62 12.51 43.96
N GLU A 3 -1.46 12.87 43.45
CA GLU A 3 -1.15 14.20 42.90
C GLU A 3 -0.83 14.07 41.42
N ASP A 4 -1.17 15.10 40.65
CA ASP A 4 -0.84 15.18 39.23
C ASP A 4 0.68 15.26 39.06
N VAL A 5 1.21 14.65 37.99
CA VAL A 5 2.51 15.00 37.49
C VAL A 5 2.31 16.22 36.58
N THR A 6 2.67 17.39 37.10
CA THR A 6 2.44 18.67 36.41
C THR A 6 3.76 19.22 35.86
N ILE A 7 3.80 19.47 34.54
CA ILE A 7 4.84 20.22 33.85
C ILE A 7 4.38 21.69 33.83
N ALA A 8 5.09 22.54 34.55
CA ALA A 8 4.74 23.96 34.65
C ALA A 8 5.13 24.72 33.37
N ASP A 9 4.48 25.89 33.19
CA ASP A 9 4.84 26.80 32.11
C ASP A 9 6.34 27.17 32.15
N GLY A 10 6.98 27.18 31.00
CA GLY A 10 8.43 27.42 30.84
C GLY A 10 9.32 26.20 31.14
N GLN A 11 8.81 25.09 31.65
CA GLN A 11 9.57 23.85 31.77
C GLN A 11 9.62 23.12 30.44
N ASN A 12 10.75 22.43 30.22
CA ASN A 12 10.95 21.51 29.08
C ASN A 12 11.40 20.17 29.62
N ILE A 13 10.54 19.16 29.50
CA ILE A 13 10.72 17.84 30.10
C ILE A 13 10.65 16.77 29.00
N VAL A 14 11.58 15.83 29.07
CA VAL A 14 11.49 14.54 28.36
C VAL A 14 11.15 13.48 29.41
N LEU A 15 10.02 12.81 29.23
CA LEU A 15 9.55 11.73 30.07
C LEU A 15 9.73 10.41 29.31
N ASP A 16 10.75 9.64 29.70
CA ASP A 16 10.92 8.27 29.25
C ASP A 16 10.14 7.33 30.19
N LEU A 17 9.20 6.58 29.63
CA LEU A 17 8.35 5.67 30.40
C LEU A 17 9.10 4.41 30.85
N ASP A 18 10.14 3.99 30.14
CA ASP A 18 11.05 2.89 30.48
C ASP A 18 10.31 1.63 31.00
N GLY A 19 9.22 1.22 30.35
CA GLY A 19 8.39 0.08 30.73
C GLY A 19 7.50 0.29 31.96
N HIS A 20 7.48 1.49 32.54
CA HIS A 20 6.75 1.78 33.77
C HIS A 20 5.31 2.25 33.50
N THR A 21 4.47 2.10 34.52
CA THR A 21 3.10 2.62 34.52
C THR A 21 2.98 3.83 35.43
N LEU A 22 2.54 4.96 34.87
CA LEU A 22 2.08 6.11 35.61
C LEU A 22 0.55 6.03 35.72
N THR A 23 0.01 6.11 36.94
CA THR A 23 -1.43 6.12 37.18
C THR A 23 -1.82 7.13 38.24
N ASN A 24 -3.04 7.68 38.12
CA ASN A 24 -3.61 8.60 39.09
C ASN A 24 -5.04 8.20 39.41
N SER A 25 -5.38 8.22 40.73
CA SER A 25 -6.69 7.82 41.24
C SER A 25 -7.54 8.98 41.78
N SER A 26 -7.13 10.23 41.56
CA SER A 26 -7.81 11.43 42.09
C SER A 26 -7.93 12.56 41.07
N ASN A 27 -6.92 12.72 40.21
CA ASN A 27 -6.81 13.82 39.24
C ASN A 27 -6.38 13.31 37.87
N HIS A 28 -6.02 14.22 36.95
CA HIS A 28 -5.34 13.85 35.70
C HIS A 28 -4.00 13.18 36.02
N THR A 29 -3.54 12.28 35.16
CA THR A 29 -2.27 11.60 35.43
C THR A 29 -1.09 12.50 35.05
N LEU A 30 -1.12 13.08 33.84
CA LEU A 30 -0.18 14.10 33.39
C LEU A 30 -0.92 15.40 33.07
N VAL A 31 -0.40 16.52 33.57
CA VAL A 31 -0.87 17.88 33.22
C VAL A 31 0.30 18.64 32.63
N ASN A 32 0.22 18.99 31.36
CA ASN A 32 1.27 19.75 30.69
C ASN A 32 0.84 21.20 30.44
N ASN A 33 1.53 22.14 31.05
CA ASN A 33 1.42 23.56 30.75
C ASN A 33 2.72 24.14 30.12
N GLY A 34 3.77 23.31 30.00
CA GLY A 34 5.07 23.66 29.43
C GLY A 34 5.33 22.95 28.11
N THR A 35 6.54 22.43 27.93
CA THR A 35 6.95 21.60 26.82
C THR A 35 7.26 20.20 27.34
N LEU A 36 6.58 19.18 26.79
CA LEU A 36 6.69 17.79 27.23
C LEU A 36 6.89 16.88 26.01
N THR A 37 7.93 16.04 26.07
CA THR A 37 8.09 14.91 25.14
C THR A 37 7.93 13.63 25.94
N ILE A 38 7.07 12.70 25.48
CA ILE A 38 6.85 11.41 26.10
C ILE A 38 7.37 10.33 25.14
N CYS A 39 8.26 9.48 25.63
CA CYS A 39 8.91 8.44 24.85
C CYS A 39 9.05 7.14 25.65
N GLY A 40 9.61 6.11 25.03
CA GLY A 40 9.79 4.79 25.61
C GLY A 40 8.50 3.97 25.70
N GLU A 41 8.66 2.68 25.92
CA GLU A 41 7.53 1.80 26.22
C GLU A 41 7.03 2.04 27.65
N GLY A 42 5.76 1.88 27.88
CA GLY A 42 5.15 2.05 29.20
C GLY A 42 3.72 2.56 29.09
N VAL A 43 3.10 2.85 30.22
CA VAL A 43 1.67 3.19 30.27
C VAL A 43 1.43 4.47 31.07
N VAL A 44 0.67 5.39 30.49
CA VAL A 44 0.06 6.51 31.19
C VAL A 44 -1.42 6.24 31.32
N ASP A 45 -1.84 5.82 32.53
CA ASP A 45 -3.22 5.41 32.79
C ASP A 45 -3.91 6.35 33.77
N ASN A 46 -5.21 6.50 33.61
CA ASN A 46 -6.05 7.21 34.58
C ASN A 46 -7.19 6.32 35.08
N VAL A 47 -7.33 6.22 36.40
CA VAL A 47 -8.36 5.40 37.05
C VAL A 47 -9.42 6.25 37.76
N THR A 48 -9.56 7.52 37.37
CA THR A 48 -10.48 8.47 37.99
C THR A 48 -11.55 8.92 37.01
N HIS A 49 -12.80 8.91 37.47
CA HIS A 49 -13.91 9.49 36.69
C HIS A 49 -13.68 10.96 36.36
N GLY A 50 -13.95 11.37 35.11
CA GLY A 50 -13.90 12.76 34.67
C GLY A 50 -12.47 13.34 34.56
N LYS A 51 -11.43 12.49 34.45
CA LYS A 51 -10.04 12.89 34.34
C LYS A 51 -9.32 12.17 33.20
N ALA A 52 -8.38 12.86 32.56
CA ALA A 52 -7.58 12.33 31.45
C ALA A 52 -6.29 11.68 31.93
N ALA A 53 -5.75 10.77 31.13
CA ALA A 53 -4.38 10.30 31.25
C ALA A 53 -3.39 11.43 30.92
N LEU A 54 -3.67 12.19 29.85
CA LEU A 54 -2.92 13.39 29.49
C LEU A 54 -3.88 14.58 29.32
N TYR A 55 -3.62 15.67 30.06
CA TYR A 55 -4.28 16.95 29.94
C TYR A 55 -3.26 17.99 29.47
N ASN A 56 -3.31 18.37 28.20
CA ASN A 56 -2.32 19.23 27.56
C ASN A 56 -2.84 20.63 27.31
N ASN A 57 -2.24 21.62 27.95
CA ASN A 57 -2.42 23.06 27.69
C ASN A 57 -1.19 23.71 27.02
N GLY A 58 -0.05 23.01 27.03
CA GLY A 58 1.22 23.48 26.48
C GLY A 58 1.56 22.87 25.14
N ALA A 59 2.85 22.63 24.91
CA ALA A 59 3.35 21.87 23.77
C ALA A 59 3.71 20.46 24.21
N CYS A 60 3.10 19.44 23.57
CA CYS A 60 3.36 18.04 23.90
C CYS A 60 3.66 17.23 22.64
N THR A 61 4.65 16.34 22.73
CA THR A 61 4.95 15.36 21.70
C THR A 61 4.89 13.96 22.33
N ILE A 62 4.10 13.06 21.73
CA ILE A 62 4.05 11.64 22.07
C ILE A 62 4.82 10.90 21.00
N GLU A 63 6.00 10.38 21.35
CA GLU A 63 6.80 9.53 20.46
C GLU A 63 6.43 8.05 20.57
N ASN A 64 6.06 7.59 21.78
CA ASN A 64 5.66 6.22 22.06
C ASN A 64 4.92 6.12 23.41
N GLY A 65 4.50 4.92 23.78
CA GLY A 65 3.81 4.59 25.02
C GLY A 65 2.32 4.33 24.82
N THR A 66 1.69 3.79 25.85
CA THR A 66 0.24 3.51 25.86
C THR A 66 -0.46 4.51 26.78
N PHE A 67 -1.47 5.16 26.28
CA PHE A 67 -2.33 6.06 27.05
C PHE A 67 -3.70 5.41 27.22
N SER A 68 -4.16 5.30 28.47
CA SER A 68 -5.41 4.60 28.74
C SER A 68 -6.21 5.20 29.89
N ARG A 69 -7.46 4.74 30.01
CA ARG A 69 -8.32 4.92 31.18
C ARG A 69 -8.89 3.56 31.56
N SER A 70 -8.27 2.90 32.56
CA SER A 70 -8.48 1.47 32.83
C SER A 70 -9.64 1.15 33.75
N GLN A 71 -10.15 2.09 34.54
CA GLN A 71 -11.22 1.82 35.52
C GLN A 71 -12.49 2.60 35.31
N GLU A 72 -12.66 3.31 34.24
CA GLU A 72 -13.89 3.98 33.94
C GLU A 72 -14.78 3.12 33.08
N ALA A 73 -15.84 2.60 33.68
CA ALA A 73 -16.96 2.11 32.90
C ALA A 73 -17.82 3.30 32.50
N SER A 74 -18.03 3.54 31.23
CA SER A 74 -19.11 4.37 30.77
C SER A 74 -20.41 3.67 31.13
N THR A 75 -21.03 4.07 32.23
CA THR A 75 -22.27 3.48 32.71
C THR A 75 -23.49 4.26 32.22
N SER A 76 -23.29 5.39 31.54
CA SER A 76 -24.40 6.22 31.07
C SER A 76 -24.98 5.65 29.78
N THR A 77 -26.26 5.35 29.83
CA THR A 77 -27.07 5.09 28.63
C THR A 77 -27.77 6.36 28.13
N SER A 78 -27.55 7.50 28.81
CA SER A 78 -28.10 8.81 28.44
C SER A 78 -27.03 9.68 27.81
N ASP A 79 -27.40 10.46 26.82
CA ASP A 79 -26.57 11.43 26.10
C ASP A 79 -26.01 12.55 26.99
N SER A 80 -26.26 12.50 28.29
CA SER A 80 -25.87 13.57 29.21
C SER A 80 -24.36 13.69 29.40
N GLY A 81 -23.53 12.82 28.79
CA GLY A 81 -22.04 12.96 28.70
C GLY A 81 -21.34 13.09 30.06
N SER A 82 -22.09 13.07 31.17
CA SER A 82 -21.58 13.40 32.48
C SER A 82 -20.69 12.33 33.10
N ASN A 83 -20.64 11.15 32.51
CA ASN A 83 -19.95 9.99 33.09
C ASN A 83 -18.71 9.55 32.29
N SER A 84 -18.39 10.21 31.20
CA SER A 84 -17.29 9.85 30.34
C SER A 84 -16.34 11.00 30.19
N TRP A 85 -15.07 10.70 30.02
CA TRP A 85 -14.02 11.66 29.82
C TRP A 85 -12.99 11.14 28.83
N TYR A 86 -12.26 12.02 28.24
CA TYR A 86 -11.24 11.72 27.23
C TYR A 86 -10.02 11.05 27.85
N VAL A 87 -9.36 10.15 27.11
CA VAL A 87 -8.04 9.64 27.50
C VAL A 87 -6.99 10.75 27.34
N VAL A 88 -7.06 11.47 26.21
CA VAL A 88 -6.20 12.63 25.94
C VAL A 88 -7.06 13.85 25.69
N TYR A 89 -6.80 14.91 26.45
CA TYR A 89 -7.41 16.23 26.28
C TYR A 89 -6.35 17.22 25.83
N ASN A 90 -6.53 17.80 24.66
CA ASN A 90 -5.64 18.82 24.11
C ASN A 90 -6.33 20.17 23.99
N ALA A 91 -5.78 21.18 24.68
CA ALA A 91 -6.13 22.60 24.53
C ALA A 91 -4.91 23.44 24.09
N GLY A 92 -3.76 22.81 23.92
CA GLY A 92 -2.51 23.41 23.45
C GLY A 92 -2.08 22.88 22.08
N SER A 93 -0.81 22.58 21.94
CA SER A 93 -0.24 21.93 20.76
C SER A 93 0.15 20.49 21.10
N LEU A 94 -0.42 19.51 20.42
CA LEU A 94 -0.10 18.10 20.60
C LEU A 94 0.32 17.49 19.28
N THR A 95 1.47 16.79 19.29
CA THR A 95 1.95 15.97 18.16
C THR A 95 2.02 14.50 18.61
N ILE A 96 1.42 13.61 17.86
CA ILE A 96 1.48 12.15 18.06
C ILE A 96 2.29 11.57 16.91
N ASN A 97 3.49 11.08 17.22
CA ASN A 97 4.40 10.44 16.29
C ASN A 97 4.35 8.91 16.41
N GLY A 98 3.67 8.38 17.43
CA GLY A 98 3.56 6.95 17.66
C GLY A 98 2.79 6.63 18.95
N GLY A 99 2.86 5.38 19.38
CA GLY A 99 2.20 4.89 20.60
C GLY A 99 0.75 4.46 20.38
N ILE A 100 0.10 4.10 21.47
CA ILE A 100 -1.27 3.58 21.47
C ILE A 100 -2.11 4.42 22.41
N ILE A 101 -3.23 4.94 21.93
CA ILE A 101 -4.23 5.62 22.76
C ILE A 101 -5.51 4.79 22.69
N LYS A 102 -5.97 4.27 23.83
CA LYS A 102 -7.14 3.40 23.88
C LYS A 102 -7.84 3.48 25.22
N PHE A 103 -9.11 3.09 25.28
CA PHE A 103 -9.71 2.68 26.53
C PHE A 103 -9.19 1.30 26.94
N SER A 104 -9.34 0.92 28.22
CA SER A 104 -8.98 -0.43 28.63
C SER A 104 -9.90 -1.48 28.00
N ASP A 105 -9.45 -2.74 27.97
CA ASP A 105 -10.24 -3.84 27.41
C ASP A 105 -11.53 -4.11 28.21
N GLU A 106 -11.61 -3.63 29.47
CA GLU A 106 -12.81 -3.70 30.33
C GLU A 106 -13.79 -2.53 30.11
N ASN A 107 -13.31 -1.47 29.42
CA ASN A 107 -14.08 -0.27 29.13
C ASN A 107 -13.82 0.14 27.67
N ASP A 108 -14.74 -0.21 26.78
CA ASP A 108 -14.67 0.09 25.35
C ASP A 108 -14.91 1.56 25.00
N GLY A 109 -15.11 2.41 26.00
CA GLY A 109 -15.38 3.83 25.83
C GLY A 109 -16.69 4.13 25.10
N LYS A 110 -17.69 3.27 25.26
CA LYS A 110 -18.95 3.26 24.51
C LYS A 110 -19.70 4.60 24.39
N TYR A 111 -19.45 5.54 25.28
CA TYR A 111 -20.07 6.88 25.27
C TYR A 111 -19.04 7.99 25.46
N SER A 112 -17.76 7.71 25.22
CA SER A 112 -16.65 8.66 25.41
C SER A 112 -15.83 8.79 24.15
N SER A 113 -15.53 10.01 23.74
CA SER A 113 -14.50 10.25 22.73
C SER A 113 -13.12 9.97 23.35
N LEU A 114 -12.20 9.42 22.57
CA LEU A 114 -10.90 9.00 23.04
C LEU A 114 -9.92 10.18 23.17
N VAL A 115 -9.73 10.89 22.07
CA VAL A 115 -8.88 12.09 21.98
C VAL A 115 -9.75 13.27 21.62
N ILE A 116 -9.64 14.36 22.38
CA ILE A 116 -10.28 15.63 22.04
C ILE A 116 -9.22 16.72 21.81
N ASN A 117 -9.38 17.44 20.72
CA ASN A 117 -8.72 18.72 20.44
C ASN A 117 -9.74 19.83 20.63
N ARG A 118 -9.53 20.74 21.57
CA ARG A 118 -10.58 21.67 21.99
C ARG A 118 -10.09 23.11 22.16
N GLY A 119 -10.75 24.01 21.46
CA GLY A 119 -10.53 25.44 21.50
C GLY A 119 -9.82 26.00 20.29
N GLN A 120 -10.08 27.25 19.94
CA GLN A 120 -9.60 27.92 18.71
C GLN A 120 -8.07 27.92 18.53
N ASN A 121 -7.33 27.81 19.62
CA ASN A 121 -5.86 27.77 19.59
C ASN A 121 -5.31 26.34 19.70
N ALA A 122 -6.16 25.35 19.91
CA ALA A 122 -5.73 23.96 20.01
C ALA A 122 -5.30 23.43 18.64
N VAL A 123 -4.14 22.80 18.61
CA VAL A 123 -3.60 22.15 17.41
C VAL A 123 -3.23 20.72 17.76
N LEU A 124 -3.74 19.78 16.98
CA LEU A 124 -3.38 18.37 17.07
C LEU A 124 -2.80 17.91 15.73
N THR A 125 -1.65 17.26 15.78
CA THR A 125 -1.04 16.61 14.61
C THR A 125 -0.86 15.12 14.93
N VAL A 126 -1.40 14.25 14.08
CA VAL A 126 -1.20 12.80 14.14
C VAL A 126 -0.37 12.40 12.94
N ASN A 127 0.91 12.07 13.19
CA ASN A 127 1.82 11.59 12.14
C ASN A 127 1.84 10.07 12.07
N ASP A 128 1.66 9.39 13.21
CA ASP A 128 1.59 7.95 13.33
C ASP A 128 0.93 7.58 14.68
N GLY A 129 0.80 6.28 14.97
CA GLY A 129 0.23 5.74 16.19
C GLY A 129 -1.14 5.11 15.98
N THR A 130 -1.66 4.53 17.04
CA THR A 130 -2.92 3.79 17.02
C THR A 130 -3.90 4.37 18.04
N LEU A 131 -5.02 4.86 17.54
CA LEU A 131 -6.14 5.37 18.34
C LEU A 131 -7.32 4.41 18.21
N VAL A 132 -7.80 3.83 19.33
CA VAL A 132 -8.89 2.85 19.30
C VAL A 132 -9.96 3.19 20.34
N SER A 133 -11.19 3.38 19.88
CA SER A 133 -12.36 3.71 20.69
C SER A 133 -13.57 2.87 20.31
N GLY A 134 -14.33 2.42 21.30
CA GLY A 134 -15.67 1.84 21.10
C GLY A 134 -16.75 2.86 20.73
N PHE A 135 -16.41 4.14 20.59
CA PHE A 135 -17.31 5.22 20.21
C PHE A 135 -16.61 6.17 19.22
N ILE A 136 -16.22 7.38 19.61
CA ILE A 136 -15.51 8.35 18.77
C ILE A 136 -14.02 8.30 19.10
N ALA A 137 -13.14 8.09 18.10
CA ALA A 137 -11.72 8.04 18.35
C ALA A 137 -11.08 9.43 18.42
N LEU A 138 -11.33 10.28 17.45
CA LEU A 138 -10.78 11.63 17.37
C LEU A 138 -11.90 12.65 17.25
N LYS A 139 -11.99 13.57 18.21
CA LYS A 139 -12.93 14.68 18.20
C LYS A 139 -12.18 16.01 18.14
N ASP A 140 -12.55 16.87 17.19
CA ASP A 140 -12.18 18.28 17.20
C ASP A 140 -13.40 19.12 17.61
N ASP A 141 -13.21 20.06 18.52
CA ASP A 141 -14.30 20.83 19.17
C ASP A 141 -13.88 22.30 19.31
N GLU A 142 -14.87 23.19 19.40
CA GLU A 142 -14.68 24.64 19.61
C GLU A 142 -13.68 25.27 18.61
N GLN A 143 -13.78 24.88 17.30
CA GLN A 143 -12.98 25.42 16.21
C GLN A 143 -11.46 25.18 16.32
N GLY A 144 -11.05 24.03 16.86
CA GLY A 144 -9.66 23.59 16.88
C GLY A 144 -9.12 23.29 15.47
N LYS A 145 -7.85 22.89 15.41
CA LYS A 145 -7.19 22.50 14.17
C LYS A 145 -6.56 21.12 14.32
N VAL A 146 -6.85 20.24 13.40
CA VAL A 146 -6.31 18.88 13.38
C VAL A 146 -5.66 18.57 12.04
N PHE A 147 -4.48 17.94 12.08
CA PHE A 147 -3.77 17.40 10.92
C PHE A 147 -3.55 15.92 11.14
N VAL A 148 -4.06 15.08 10.23
CA VAL A 148 -3.82 13.65 10.22
C VAL A 148 -2.97 13.33 8.99
N ASN A 149 -1.69 13.02 9.24
CA ASN A 149 -0.72 12.70 8.20
C ASN A 149 -0.45 11.19 8.12
N GLY A 150 -0.87 10.42 9.16
CA GLY A 150 -0.63 8.99 9.24
C GLY A 150 -1.33 8.35 10.43
N GLY A 151 -0.94 7.10 10.74
CA GLY A 151 -1.48 6.32 11.85
C GLY A 151 -2.80 5.61 11.54
N SER A 152 -3.32 4.92 12.55
CA SER A 152 -4.59 4.18 12.49
C SER A 152 -5.58 4.73 13.53
N ILE A 153 -6.72 5.23 13.08
CA ILE A 153 -7.75 5.83 13.92
C ILE A 153 -9.04 5.02 13.78
N THR A 154 -9.37 4.27 14.81
CA THR A 154 -10.52 3.35 14.83
C THR A 154 -11.56 3.83 15.82
N GLY A 155 -12.76 4.10 15.35
CA GLY A 155 -13.92 4.44 16.18
C GLY A 155 -15.14 3.64 15.76
N ALA A 156 -15.78 2.96 16.71
CA ALA A 156 -16.93 2.09 16.41
C ALA A 156 -18.17 2.85 15.92
N ASP A 157 -18.33 4.11 16.35
CA ASP A 157 -19.37 5.03 15.84
C ASP A 157 -18.77 5.95 14.79
N GLN A 158 -17.73 6.71 15.16
CA GLN A 158 -17.00 7.60 14.27
C GLN A 158 -15.49 7.48 14.52
N ALA A 159 -14.72 7.29 13.48
CA ALA A 159 -13.28 7.47 13.58
C ALA A 159 -12.96 8.95 13.87
N VAL A 160 -13.71 9.86 13.22
CA VAL A 160 -13.51 11.30 13.31
C VAL A 160 -14.84 12.04 13.46
N GLN A 161 -14.89 12.94 14.43
CA GLN A 161 -15.96 13.95 14.60
C GLN A 161 -15.33 15.35 14.60
N CYS A 162 -15.65 16.17 13.62
CA CYS A 162 -15.06 17.49 13.44
C CYS A 162 -16.08 18.62 13.59
N TRP A 163 -15.76 19.56 14.51
CA TRP A 163 -16.48 20.83 14.73
C TRP A 163 -15.56 22.05 14.53
N GLY A 164 -14.39 21.85 13.94
CA GLY A 164 -13.39 22.86 13.65
C GLY A 164 -12.77 22.61 12.28
N THR A 165 -11.47 22.75 12.14
CA THR A 165 -10.77 22.55 10.85
C THR A 165 -9.91 21.28 10.92
N MET A 166 -10.08 20.38 9.96
CA MET A 166 -9.30 19.15 9.90
C MET A 166 -8.77 18.89 8.49
N ASN A 167 -7.50 18.52 8.42
CA ASN A 167 -6.85 18.02 7.21
C ASN A 167 -6.46 16.56 7.43
N ILE A 168 -6.97 15.68 6.57
CA ILE A 168 -6.64 14.25 6.55
C ILE A 168 -5.90 13.98 5.25
N ALA A 169 -4.57 13.98 5.31
CA ALA A 169 -3.70 13.76 4.16
C ALA A 169 -3.12 12.34 4.12
N GLY A 170 -3.28 11.56 5.19
CA GLY A 170 -2.79 10.18 5.26
C GLY A 170 -3.41 9.43 6.43
N GLY A 171 -2.91 8.20 6.65
CA GLY A 171 -3.40 7.30 7.68
C GLY A 171 -4.69 6.57 7.32
N THR A 172 -5.14 5.71 8.23
CA THR A 172 -6.32 4.88 8.03
C THR A 172 -7.38 5.20 9.08
N MET A 173 -8.54 5.68 8.62
CA MET A 173 -9.73 5.92 9.45
C MET A 173 -10.63 4.70 9.36
N ASN A 174 -10.72 3.91 10.42
CA ASN A 174 -11.64 2.78 10.51
C ASN A 174 -12.90 3.22 11.26
N GLY A 175 -13.92 3.61 10.52
CA GLY A 175 -15.17 4.20 10.99
C GLY A 175 -15.52 5.48 10.26
N ALA A 176 -16.68 6.05 10.55
CA ALA A 176 -17.18 7.22 9.86
C ALA A 176 -16.34 8.49 10.14
N VAL A 177 -16.27 9.37 9.14
CA VAL A 177 -15.62 10.69 9.20
C VAL A 177 -16.67 11.76 8.96
N TYR A 178 -17.04 12.49 10.01
CA TYR A 178 -18.13 13.44 9.97
C TYR A 178 -17.68 14.86 10.31
N ALA A 179 -18.05 15.81 9.46
CA ALA A 179 -18.01 17.25 9.72
C ALA A 179 -19.41 17.70 10.17
N TRP A 180 -19.49 18.41 11.30
CA TRP A 180 -20.72 18.86 11.89
C TRP A 180 -20.77 20.39 11.95
N ALA A 181 -21.95 20.98 11.79
CA ALA A 181 -22.16 22.40 12.09
C ALA A 181 -23.44 22.64 12.89
N ALA A 182 -23.35 23.52 13.88
CA ALA A 182 -24.47 23.97 14.71
C ALA A 182 -24.15 25.31 15.36
N ALA A 183 -25.15 26.03 15.83
CA ALA A 183 -24.97 27.21 16.70
C ALA A 183 -25.49 26.89 18.11
N TRP A 184 -24.57 26.89 19.08
CA TRP A 184 -24.86 26.64 20.49
C TRP A 184 -24.84 27.94 21.26
N ASN A 185 -26.00 28.35 21.82
CA ASN A 185 -26.11 29.61 22.54
C ASN A 185 -25.62 30.86 21.76
N GLY A 186 -25.81 30.82 20.42
CA GLY A 186 -25.36 31.90 19.53
C GLY A 186 -23.87 31.88 19.17
N VAL A 187 -23.16 30.81 19.48
CA VAL A 187 -21.79 30.55 19.06
C VAL A 187 -21.83 29.48 17.96
N ASP A 188 -21.35 29.82 16.77
CA ASP A 188 -21.24 28.89 15.66
C ASP A 188 -20.05 27.95 15.87
N GLU A 189 -20.30 26.66 15.73
CA GLU A 189 -19.28 25.63 15.57
C GLU A 189 -19.47 25.00 14.20
N ARG A 190 -18.39 24.86 13.45
CA ARG A 190 -18.43 24.39 12.08
C ARG A 190 -17.26 23.49 11.79
N GLY A 191 -17.55 22.26 11.35
CA GLY A 191 -16.59 21.31 10.81
C GLY A 191 -16.25 21.62 9.35
N ASP A 192 -14.95 21.69 9.08
CA ASP A 192 -14.38 21.92 7.75
C ASP A 192 -13.27 20.89 7.54
N ILE A 193 -13.55 19.84 6.76
CA ILE A 193 -12.61 18.74 6.55
C ILE A 193 -12.08 18.77 5.13
N THR A 194 -10.76 18.62 4.97
CA THR A 194 -10.11 18.31 3.69
C THR A 194 -9.56 16.90 3.74
N ILE A 195 -9.86 16.07 2.73
CA ILE A 195 -9.33 14.72 2.54
C ILE A 195 -8.50 14.73 1.26
N SER A 196 -7.24 14.32 1.34
CA SER A 196 -6.31 14.36 0.22
C SER A 196 -5.29 13.22 0.28
N ASP A 197 -4.40 13.18 -0.69
CA ASP A 197 -3.23 12.31 -0.77
C ASP A 197 -3.55 10.82 -0.51
N ASP A 198 -2.86 10.20 0.44
CA ASP A 198 -2.94 8.75 0.71
C ASP A 198 -3.91 8.38 1.85
N ALA A 199 -4.84 9.26 2.22
CA ALA A 199 -5.82 8.99 3.25
C ALA A 199 -6.71 7.78 2.89
N VAL A 200 -6.91 6.87 3.84
CA VAL A 200 -7.81 5.71 3.68
C VAL A 200 -8.96 5.82 4.66
N ILE A 201 -10.18 5.88 4.16
CA ILE A 201 -11.38 5.95 4.98
C ILE A 201 -12.20 4.66 4.80
N ASN A 202 -12.16 3.80 5.80
CA ASN A 202 -12.96 2.58 5.86
C ASN A 202 -14.27 2.85 6.61
N GLY A 203 -15.12 3.67 6.02
CA GLY A 203 -16.39 4.12 6.58
C GLY A 203 -17.00 5.25 5.77
N ASP A 204 -18.15 5.72 6.22
CA ASP A 204 -18.90 6.79 5.56
C ASP A 204 -18.23 8.15 5.79
N VAL A 205 -18.36 9.03 4.81
CA VAL A 205 -17.91 10.42 4.89
C VAL A 205 -19.11 11.33 4.76
N ALA A 206 -19.42 12.09 5.80
CA ALA A 206 -20.61 12.94 5.79
C ALA A 206 -20.36 14.36 6.33
N SER A 207 -20.94 15.32 5.62
CA SER A 207 -21.09 16.69 6.08
C SER A 207 -22.52 16.91 6.62
N VAL A 208 -22.65 17.33 7.89
CA VAL A 208 -23.91 17.26 8.63
C VAL A 208 -24.26 18.59 9.28
N GLN A 209 -25.47 19.07 9.06
CA GLN A 209 -26.07 20.16 9.83
C GLN A 209 -26.82 19.59 11.02
N TYR A 210 -26.59 20.16 12.23
CA TYR A 210 -27.27 19.74 13.44
C TYR A 210 -28.15 20.85 13.98
N ILE A 211 -29.48 20.63 14.01
CA ILE A 211 -30.48 21.60 14.46
C ILE A 211 -31.49 20.87 15.32
N ASP A 212 -31.45 21.10 16.62
CA ASP A 212 -32.41 20.53 17.56
C ASP A 212 -32.98 21.60 18.52
N GLY A 213 -33.70 21.19 19.55
CA GLY A 213 -34.26 22.13 20.53
C GLY A 213 -33.22 22.87 21.37
N SER A 214 -31.95 22.50 21.32
CA SER A 214 -30.83 23.09 22.05
C SER A 214 -29.81 23.79 21.12
N ALA A 215 -29.78 23.43 19.85
CA ALA A 215 -28.89 23.99 18.82
C ALA A 215 -29.70 24.65 17.70
N ALA A 216 -29.27 25.84 17.28
CA ALA A 216 -29.75 26.50 16.08
C ALA A 216 -28.89 26.16 14.88
N GLU A 217 -29.34 26.51 13.69
CA GLU A 217 -28.54 26.44 12.49
C GLU A 217 -27.32 27.35 12.59
N ALA A 218 -26.13 26.84 12.23
CA ALA A 218 -24.92 27.63 12.12
C ALA A 218 -25.01 28.63 10.96
N SER A 219 -24.35 29.77 11.08
CA SER A 219 -24.32 30.80 10.03
C SER A 219 -23.61 30.37 8.75
N GLN A 220 -22.79 29.33 8.86
CA GLN A 220 -22.12 28.65 7.73
C GLN A 220 -22.27 27.15 7.88
N PRO A 221 -22.54 26.44 6.79
CA PRO A 221 -22.71 24.99 6.82
C PRO A 221 -21.39 24.27 7.08
N ALA A 222 -21.49 23.04 7.60
CA ALA A 222 -20.38 22.09 7.59
C ALA A 222 -19.92 21.82 6.16
N SER A 223 -18.63 21.58 5.97
CA SER A 223 -18.08 21.29 4.64
C SER A 223 -17.05 20.18 4.66
N ILE A 224 -17.04 19.39 3.59
CA ILE A 224 -15.98 18.41 3.31
C ILE A 224 -15.54 18.58 1.85
N ALA A 225 -14.22 18.70 1.65
CA ALA A 225 -13.59 18.71 0.34
C ALA A 225 -12.70 17.46 0.19
N ILE A 226 -12.93 16.65 -0.84
CA ILE A 226 -12.18 15.44 -1.15
C ILE A 226 -11.44 15.64 -2.46
N SER A 227 -10.11 15.69 -2.41
CA SER A 227 -9.25 15.83 -3.59
C SER A 227 -8.36 14.62 -3.83
N GLY A 228 -8.39 13.62 -2.94
CA GLY A 228 -7.59 12.40 -3.00
C GLY A 228 -8.08 11.37 -1.99
N GLY A 229 -7.25 10.37 -1.72
CA GLY A 229 -7.53 9.28 -0.79
C GLY A 229 -8.41 8.17 -1.36
N THR A 230 -8.64 7.16 -0.53
CA THR A 230 -9.49 6.00 -0.84
C THR A 230 -10.63 5.92 0.16
N ILE A 231 -11.88 5.96 -0.30
CA ILE A 231 -13.08 5.91 0.52
C ILE A 231 -13.89 4.66 0.19
N THR A 232 -14.13 3.81 1.20
CA THR A 232 -14.89 2.57 1.00
C THR A 232 -16.38 2.68 1.35
N GLY A 233 -16.75 3.66 2.17
CA GLY A 233 -18.13 3.96 2.54
C GLY A 233 -18.87 4.88 1.58
N GLU A 234 -20.03 5.36 1.99
CA GLU A 234 -20.81 6.35 1.26
C GLU A 234 -20.31 7.78 1.53
N VAL A 235 -20.47 8.65 0.52
CA VAL A 235 -20.17 10.08 0.61
C VAL A 235 -21.48 10.82 0.46
N PHE A 236 -21.89 11.60 1.48
CA PHE A 236 -23.18 12.26 1.46
C PHE A 236 -23.23 13.51 2.35
N THR A 237 -24.26 14.34 2.14
CA THR A 237 -24.66 15.40 3.06
C THR A 237 -25.90 14.99 3.84
N ALA A 238 -26.01 15.43 5.08
CA ALA A 238 -27.15 15.09 5.92
C ALA A 238 -27.53 16.26 6.86
N PHE A 239 -28.65 16.10 7.53
CA PHE A 239 -29.00 16.89 8.69
C PHE A 239 -29.53 16.01 9.81
N SER A 240 -29.36 16.49 11.04
CA SER A 240 -29.89 15.85 12.24
C SER A 240 -30.80 16.84 12.94
N GLY A 241 -32.06 16.44 13.21
CA GLY A 241 -33.08 17.30 13.77
C GLY A 241 -33.94 17.98 12.70
N SER A 242 -34.00 19.30 12.66
CA SER A 242 -34.78 20.06 11.69
C SER A 242 -34.05 20.23 10.38
N GLU A 243 -34.78 20.33 9.27
CA GLU A 243 -34.19 20.63 7.96
C GLU A 243 -33.57 22.03 7.94
N PRO A 244 -32.29 22.17 7.51
CA PRO A 244 -31.61 23.45 7.48
C PRO A 244 -32.07 24.34 6.33
N GLU A 245 -31.94 25.66 6.50
CA GLU A 245 -32.10 26.61 5.39
C GLU A 245 -30.89 26.56 4.43
N THR A 246 -29.70 26.29 5.00
CA THR A 246 -28.44 26.13 4.26
C THR A 246 -27.94 24.70 4.41
N PRO A 247 -28.01 23.87 3.38
CA PRO A 247 -27.56 22.49 3.46
C PRO A 247 -26.04 22.39 3.67
N ALA A 248 -25.61 21.32 4.29
CA ALA A 248 -24.19 20.97 4.40
C ALA A 248 -23.54 20.83 3.02
N VAL A 249 -22.24 21.06 2.93
CA VAL A 249 -21.49 21.09 1.66
C VAL A 249 -20.56 19.88 1.56
N MET A 250 -20.58 19.25 0.38
CA MET A 250 -19.65 18.21 -0.01
C MET A 250 -19.09 18.55 -1.40
N THR A 251 -17.78 18.46 -1.56
CA THR A 251 -17.13 18.66 -2.88
C THR A 251 -16.10 17.57 -3.11
N VAL A 252 -16.20 16.88 -4.23
CA VAL A 252 -15.28 15.83 -4.64
C VAL A 252 -14.61 16.24 -5.95
N SER A 253 -13.31 16.44 -5.93
CA SER A 253 -12.49 16.75 -7.10
C SER A 253 -11.46 15.66 -7.44
N GLY A 254 -11.35 14.61 -6.63
CA GLY A 254 -10.44 13.48 -6.84
C GLY A 254 -10.67 12.38 -5.84
N GLY A 255 -9.83 11.34 -5.91
CA GLY A 255 -9.87 10.18 -5.02
C GLY A 255 -10.45 8.92 -5.64
N THR A 256 -10.33 7.83 -4.90
CA THR A 256 -10.80 6.49 -5.27
C THR A 256 -11.96 6.07 -4.37
N PHE A 257 -13.04 5.58 -4.95
CA PHE A 257 -14.26 5.22 -4.24
C PHE A 257 -14.74 3.83 -4.64
N THR A 258 -15.23 3.06 -3.71
CA THR A 258 -15.83 1.75 -4.02
C THR A 258 -17.22 1.87 -4.65
N ARG A 259 -17.86 3.03 -4.52
CA ARG A 259 -19.17 3.36 -5.08
C ARG A 259 -19.11 4.67 -5.86
N PRO A 260 -19.99 4.86 -6.85
CA PRO A 260 -20.04 6.15 -7.56
C PRO A 260 -20.43 7.27 -6.59
N VAL A 261 -19.78 8.41 -6.72
CA VAL A 261 -20.15 9.63 -6.02
C VAL A 261 -21.34 10.27 -6.71
N ASP A 262 -22.30 10.79 -5.96
CA ASP A 262 -23.43 11.54 -6.53
C ASP A 262 -22.90 12.76 -7.29
N SER A 263 -23.40 12.97 -8.48
CA SER A 263 -23.00 14.08 -9.35
C SER A 263 -23.19 15.46 -8.71
N ALA A 264 -24.11 15.59 -7.76
CA ALA A 264 -24.34 16.80 -6.99
C ALA A 264 -23.14 17.19 -6.07
N TYR A 265 -22.25 16.26 -5.80
CA TYR A 265 -21.06 16.49 -4.97
C TYR A 265 -19.78 16.66 -5.78
N LEU A 266 -19.82 16.45 -7.10
CA LEU A 266 -18.66 16.65 -7.95
C LEU A 266 -18.31 18.14 -8.05
N GLY A 267 -17.04 18.45 -7.89
CA GLY A 267 -16.53 19.81 -8.12
C GLY A 267 -16.62 20.21 -9.59
N ASP A 268 -16.77 21.50 -9.84
CA ASP A 268 -16.85 22.05 -11.21
C ASP A 268 -15.57 21.78 -12.05
N ASP A 269 -14.50 21.38 -11.41
CA ASP A 269 -13.20 21.06 -12.00
C ASP A 269 -13.04 19.57 -12.35
N VAL A 270 -14.00 18.70 -11.99
CA VAL A 270 -13.92 17.28 -12.35
C VAL A 270 -14.17 17.08 -13.82
N ALA A 271 -13.15 16.62 -14.53
CA ALA A 271 -13.21 16.40 -15.97
C ALA A 271 -13.75 15.01 -16.36
N ALA A 272 -13.38 13.98 -15.59
CA ALA A 272 -13.72 12.59 -15.91
C ALA A 272 -13.60 11.67 -14.69
N TYR A 273 -14.13 10.45 -14.82
CA TYR A 273 -13.83 9.35 -13.92
C TYR A 273 -13.59 8.05 -14.69
N LEU A 274 -12.73 7.21 -14.11
CA LEU A 274 -12.58 5.80 -14.48
C LEU A 274 -13.49 4.95 -13.61
N SER A 275 -14.13 3.95 -14.20
CA SER A 275 -14.87 2.91 -13.48
C SER A 275 -14.38 1.53 -13.94
N GLY A 276 -13.96 0.69 -12.99
CA GLY A 276 -13.39 -0.62 -13.28
C GLY A 276 -13.19 -1.45 -12.02
N ASN A 277 -12.23 -2.36 -12.07
CA ASN A 277 -11.93 -3.26 -10.94
C ASN A 277 -11.48 -2.53 -9.67
N SER A 278 -10.93 -1.33 -9.79
CA SER A 278 -10.49 -0.49 -8.67
C SER A 278 -11.60 0.39 -8.08
N GLY A 279 -12.85 0.25 -8.56
CA GLY A 279 -13.96 1.13 -8.20
C GLY A 279 -14.05 2.35 -9.13
N TYR A 280 -14.26 3.53 -8.53
CA TYR A 280 -14.44 4.80 -9.24
C TYR A 280 -13.31 5.75 -8.87
N VAL A 281 -12.55 6.23 -9.86
CA VAL A 281 -11.45 7.18 -9.66
C VAL A 281 -11.76 8.46 -10.40
N TYR A 282 -11.82 9.58 -9.69
CA TYR A 282 -12.19 10.89 -10.24
C TYR A 282 -10.96 11.73 -10.56
N TYR A 283 -11.01 12.49 -11.65
CA TYR A 283 -9.89 13.26 -12.18
C TYR A 283 -10.34 14.67 -12.61
N THR A 284 -9.49 15.64 -12.31
CA THR A 284 -9.60 17.01 -12.84
C THR A 284 -8.91 17.17 -14.20
N ASP A 285 -8.14 16.19 -14.64
CA ASP A 285 -7.38 16.18 -15.90
C ASP A 285 -7.79 14.96 -16.73
N LEU A 286 -8.45 15.20 -17.87
CA LEU A 286 -8.90 14.14 -18.77
C LEU A 286 -7.74 13.36 -19.41
N GLU A 287 -6.62 14.01 -19.73
CA GLU A 287 -5.47 13.32 -20.32
C GLU A 287 -4.78 12.41 -19.27
N LYS A 288 -4.73 12.86 -18.00
CA LYS A 288 -4.28 12.00 -16.92
C LYS A 288 -5.21 10.78 -16.74
N ALA A 289 -6.52 10.97 -16.77
CA ALA A 289 -7.47 9.86 -16.70
C ALA A 289 -7.28 8.84 -17.83
N LYS A 290 -7.05 9.32 -19.07
CA LYS A 290 -6.74 8.46 -20.21
C LYS A 290 -5.45 7.66 -20.05
N ASN A 291 -4.40 8.29 -19.50
CA ASN A 291 -3.10 7.65 -19.28
C ASN A 291 -3.12 6.64 -18.13
N ASP A 292 -3.94 6.88 -17.12
CA ASP A 292 -4.05 5.99 -15.94
C ASP A 292 -4.98 4.78 -16.18
N ALA A 293 -5.78 4.80 -17.27
CA ALA A 293 -6.74 3.74 -17.56
C ALA A 293 -6.07 2.38 -17.79
N GLN A 294 -6.61 1.36 -17.14
CA GLN A 294 -6.16 -0.01 -17.24
C GLN A 294 -7.12 -0.85 -18.10
N SER A 295 -6.67 -2.03 -18.51
CA SER A 295 -7.52 -2.97 -19.27
C SER A 295 -8.83 -3.25 -18.53
N GLY A 296 -9.93 -3.04 -19.21
CA GLY A 296 -11.30 -3.24 -18.68
C GLY A 296 -11.92 -1.98 -18.06
N ASP A 297 -11.17 -0.91 -17.80
CA ASP A 297 -11.74 0.34 -17.32
C ASP A 297 -12.61 1.02 -18.38
N ILE A 298 -13.58 1.78 -17.88
CA ILE A 298 -14.45 2.66 -18.68
C ILE A 298 -14.22 4.08 -18.21
N LEU A 299 -13.83 4.96 -19.11
CA LEU A 299 -13.69 6.38 -18.85
C LEU A 299 -14.95 7.12 -19.26
N THR A 300 -15.47 7.94 -18.35
CA THR A 300 -16.64 8.79 -18.59
C THR A 300 -16.30 10.23 -18.27
N THR A 301 -16.59 11.16 -19.19
CA THR A 301 -16.43 12.61 -18.94
C THR A 301 -17.62 13.15 -18.14
N VAL A 302 -17.34 14.10 -17.24
CA VAL A 302 -18.34 14.69 -16.35
C VAL A 302 -18.91 16.00 -16.93
N ASP A 303 -18.06 16.80 -17.60
CA ASP A 303 -18.41 18.13 -18.06
C ASP A 303 -18.63 18.15 -19.56
N SER A 304 -19.85 17.82 -19.98
CA SER A 304 -20.33 18.17 -21.33
C SER A 304 -21.85 18.17 -21.37
N GLU A 305 -22.47 18.98 -22.25
CA GLU A 305 -23.90 18.91 -22.54
C GLU A 305 -24.33 17.47 -22.91
N GLU A 306 -23.34 16.60 -23.26
CA GLU A 306 -23.49 15.16 -23.44
C GLU A 306 -22.23 14.47 -22.86
N ALA A 307 -22.39 13.69 -21.78
CA ALA A 307 -21.30 12.89 -21.21
C ALA A 307 -20.75 11.92 -22.27
N GLU A 308 -19.45 11.94 -22.48
CA GLU A 308 -18.77 11.04 -23.41
C GLU A 308 -18.24 9.80 -22.66
N THR A 309 -18.42 8.64 -23.28
CA THR A 309 -17.91 7.38 -22.77
C THR A 309 -16.81 6.86 -23.68
N TYR A 310 -15.71 6.43 -23.09
CA TYR A 310 -14.57 5.83 -23.76
C TYR A 310 -14.34 4.44 -23.18
N TYR A 311 -13.95 3.51 -24.03
CA TYR A 311 -13.65 2.14 -23.65
C TYR A 311 -12.16 1.84 -23.84
N THR A 312 -11.65 0.92 -23.05
CA THR A 312 -10.29 0.41 -23.23
C THR A 312 -10.24 -0.62 -24.34
N VAL A 313 -9.31 -0.42 -25.27
CA VAL A 313 -8.89 -1.43 -26.24
C VAL A 313 -7.53 -1.93 -25.83
N THR A 314 -7.47 -3.18 -25.41
CA THR A 314 -6.25 -3.83 -24.97
C THR A 314 -5.66 -4.65 -26.10
N LEU A 315 -4.39 -4.42 -26.42
CA LEU A 315 -3.65 -5.19 -27.44
C LEU A 315 -2.66 -6.10 -26.74
N ILE A 316 -2.78 -7.40 -26.97
CA ILE A 316 -1.93 -8.43 -26.38
C ILE A 316 -1.10 -9.03 -27.51
N ASN A 317 0.22 -8.87 -27.42
CA ASN A 317 1.20 -9.41 -28.35
C ASN A 317 2.23 -10.24 -27.57
N GLY A 318 2.03 -11.56 -27.48
CA GLY A 318 2.79 -12.41 -26.59
C GLY A 318 2.63 -11.95 -25.13
N ASP A 319 3.73 -11.64 -24.48
CA ASP A 319 3.75 -11.15 -23.10
C ASP A 319 3.59 -9.62 -23.00
N THR A 320 3.49 -8.91 -24.12
CA THR A 320 3.34 -7.45 -24.15
C THR A 320 1.86 -7.08 -24.18
N GLN A 321 1.47 -6.17 -23.31
CA GLN A 321 0.12 -5.63 -23.27
C GLN A 321 0.18 -4.10 -23.38
N THR A 322 -0.61 -3.54 -24.31
CA THR A 322 -0.82 -2.09 -24.42
C THR A 322 -2.30 -1.77 -24.35
N VAL A 323 -2.64 -0.65 -23.69
CA VAL A 323 -4.03 -0.20 -23.53
C VAL A 323 -4.20 1.12 -24.30
N GLN A 324 -5.26 1.21 -25.09
CA GLN A 324 -5.68 2.41 -25.79
C GLN A 324 -7.08 2.81 -25.34
N ILE A 325 -7.33 4.10 -25.21
CA ILE A 325 -8.65 4.65 -24.90
C ILE A 325 -9.30 5.12 -26.20
N VAL A 326 -10.49 4.60 -26.47
CA VAL A 326 -11.24 4.86 -27.71
C VAL A 326 -12.66 5.29 -27.36
N LYS A 327 -13.13 6.38 -27.98
CA LYS A 327 -14.49 6.90 -27.79
C LYS A 327 -15.52 5.89 -28.32
N THR A 328 -16.61 5.74 -27.60
CA THR A 328 -17.74 4.90 -28.01
C THR A 328 -18.21 5.26 -29.45
N GLY A 329 -18.31 4.22 -30.28
CA GLY A 329 -18.75 4.36 -31.68
C GLY A 329 -17.64 4.73 -32.66
N GLU A 330 -16.45 5.06 -32.21
CA GLU A 330 -15.30 5.23 -33.11
C GLU A 330 -14.82 3.88 -33.63
N SER A 331 -14.29 3.91 -34.83
CA SER A 331 -13.72 2.74 -35.48
C SER A 331 -12.20 2.81 -35.48
N ILE A 332 -11.57 1.72 -35.08
CA ILE A 332 -10.12 1.59 -35.07
C ILE A 332 -9.63 0.66 -36.18
N THR A 333 -8.41 0.89 -36.62
CA THR A 333 -7.65 -0.01 -37.49
C THR A 333 -6.34 -0.32 -36.79
N LEU A 334 -5.99 -1.58 -36.70
CA LEU A 334 -4.74 -2.00 -36.09
C LEU A 334 -3.79 -2.46 -37.19
N ASP A 335 -2.54 -1.98 -37.13
CA ASP A 335 -1.47 -2.49 -37.97
C ASP A 335 -1.13 -3.94 -37.60
N PRO A 336 -0.58 -4.73 -38.54
CA PRO A 336 -0.02 -6.03 -38.21
C PRO A 336 0.97 -5.90 -37.07
N SER A 337 0.85 -6.79 -36.09
CA SER A 337 1.81 -6.87 -35.01
C SER A 337 3.12 -7.47 -35.53
N ASP A 338 4.25 -7.07 -34.96
CA ASP A 338 5.55 -7.71 -35.18
C ASP A 338 5.47 -9.18 -34.78
N ALA A 339 5.66 -10.06 -35.72
CA ALA A 339 5.66 -11.48 -35.51
C ALA A 339 7.03 -11.92 -34.93
N PRO A 340 7.08 -12.93 -34.06
CA PRO A 340 8.34 -13.56 -33.66
C PRO A 340 9.10 -14.11 -34.87
N ASP A 341 10.43 -14.20 -34.76
CA ASP A 341 11.24 -14.76 -35.85
C ASP A 341 10.80 -16.18 -36.24
N GLY A 342 10.61 -16.40 -37.52
CA GLY A 342 10.11 -17.66 -38.05
C GLY A 342 8.59 -17.77 -38.08
N TYR A 343 7.86 -16.72 -37.73
CA TYR A 343 6.39 -16.67 -37.77
C TYR A 343 5.90 -15.57 -38.68
N SER A 344 4.70 -15.73 -39.22
CA SER A 344 3.93 -14.72 -39.95
C SER A 344 2.73 -14.30 -39.11
N PHE A 345 2.41 -13.01 -39.12
CA PHE A 345 1.23 -12.49 -38.44
C PHE A 345 -0.05 -12.98 -39.10
N ASP A 346 -0.88 -13.69 -38.35
CA ASP A 346 -2.16 -14.22 -38.81
C ASP A 346 -3.30 -13.21 -38.72
N GLY A 347 -3.23 -12.36 -37.73
CA GLY A 347 -4.25 -11.37 -37.45
C GLY A 347 -4.45 -11.11 -35.96
N TRP A 348 -5.31 -10.14 -35.70
CA TRP A 348 -5.82 -9.86 -34.38
C TRP A 348 -7.07 -10.70 -34.09
N TYR A 349 -7.15 -11.27 -32.91
CA TYR A 349 -8.23 -12.15 -32.49
C TYR A 349 -8.93 -11.60 -31.24
N LEU A 350 -10.25 -11.67 -31.24
CA LEU A 350 -11.10 -11.52 -30.07
C LEU A 350 -11.48 -12.93 -29.60
N GLU A 351 -10.96 -13.34 -28.45
CA GLU A 351 -10.99 -14.74 -28.03
C GLU A 351 -10.38 -15.68 -29.12
N ASP A 352 -11.19 -16.50 -29.77
CA ASP A 352 -10.75 -17.39 -30.86
C ASP A 352 -11.20 -16.96 -32.26
N MET A 353 -11.86 -15.83 -32.39
CA MET A 353 -12.33 -15.31 -33.67
C MET A 353 -11.39 -14.24 -34.22
N GLN A 354 -10.94 -14.42 -35.44
CA GLN A 354 -10.17 -13.39 -36.15
C GLN A 354 -11.06 -12.16 -36.41
N VAL A 355 -10.53 -10.99 -36.15
CA VAL A 355 -11.25 -9.72 -36.26
C VAL A 355 -10.88 -9.01 -37.57
N GLU A 356 -11.90 -8.58 -38.30
CA GLU A 356 -11.72 -7.71 -39.46
C GLU A 356 -11.73 -6.24 -39.02
N PHE A 357 -10.86 -5.44 -39.59
CA PHE A 357 -10.80 -3.99 -39.37
C PHE A 357 -11.31 -3.20 -40.58
N PRO A 358 -11.90 -1.99 -40.38
CA PRO A 358 -12.01 -1.26 -39.12
C PRO A 358 -13.03 -1.89 -38.13
N TYR A 359 -12.67 -1.93 -36.84
CA TYR A 359 -13.53 -2.42 -35.76
C TYR A 359 -14.17 -1.25 -35.00
N THR A 360 -15.51 -1.23 -34.88
CA THR A 360 -16.22 -0.19 -34.13
C THR A 360 -16.29 -0.53 -32.65
N VAL A 361 -15.74 0.34 -31.80
CA VAL A 361 -15.65 0.14 -30.35
C VAL A 361 -16.96 0.49 -29.68
N THR A 362 -17.63 -0.48 -29.09
CA THR A 362 -18.90 -0.33 -28.35
C THR A 362 -18.81 -0.83 -26.91
N GLY A 363 -17.62 -1.28 -26.46
CA GLY A 363 -17.32 -1.80 -25.14
C GLY A 363 -15.81 -2.03 -25.00
N SER A 364 -15.35 -2.21 -23.77
CA SER A 364 -13.95 -2.58 -23.53
C SER A 364 -13.65 -3.94 -24.15
N VAL A 365 -12.54 -4.05 -24.88
CA VAL A 365 -12.19 -5.21 -25.69
C VAL A 365 -10.70 -5.50 -25.64
N SER A 366 -10.33 -6.78 -25.70
CA SER A 366 -8.95 -7.22 -25.77
C SER A 366 -8.70 -8.01 -27.04
N PHE A 367 -7.75 -7.54 -27.86
CA PHE A 367 -7.33 -8.24 -29.07
C PHE A 367 -5.99 -8.92 -28.81
N THR A 368 -5.90 -10.21 -29.18
CA THR A 368 -4.67 -10.99 -29.09
C THR A 368 -4.10 -11.22 -30.47
N ALA A 369 -2.82 -10.89 -30.66
CA ALA A 369 -2.10 -11.23 -31.87
C ALA A 369 -1.87 -12.74 -31.96
N LYS A 370 -2.13 -13.33 -33.12
CA LYS A 370 -1.75 -14.73 -33.41
C LYS A 370 -0.82 -14.79 -34.60
N TRP A 371 0.02 -15.83 -34.61
CA TRP A 371 1.03 -16.06 -35.63
C TRP A 371 1.06 -17.52 -36.05
N THR A 372 1.35 -17.75 -37.34
CA THR A 372 1.58 -19.09 -37.92
C THR A 372 3.08 -19.26 -38.16
N GLU A 373 3.60 -20.41 -37.78
CA GLU A 373 4.99 -20.78 -38.04
C GLU A 373 5.23 -20.84 -39.56
N ASN A 374 6.25 -20.14 -40.03
CA ASN A 374 6.63 -20.17 -41.44
C ASN A 374 7.10 -21.57 -41.81
N PRO A 375 6.66 -22.14 -42.96
CA PRO A 375 7.15 -23.44 -43.38
C PRO A 375 8.68 -23.34 -43.61
N ALA A 376 9.39 -24.36 -43.11
CA ALA A 376 10.82 -24.45 -43.30
C ALA A 376 11.15 -24.31 -44.80
N PRO A 377 12.19 -23.53 -45.17
CA PRO A 377 12.57 -23.34 -46.56
C PRO A 377 12.82 -24.72 -47.22
N VAL A 378 12.11 -24.98 -48.30
CA VAL A 378 12.32 -26.17 -49.12
C VAL A 378 13.70 -26.00 -49.77
N VAL A 379 14.68 -26.75 -49.29
CA VAL A 379 16.01 -26.81 -49.95
C VAL A 379 15.81 -27.48 -51.29
N SER A 380 15.87 -26.71 -52.39
CA SER A 380 16.00 -27.27 -53.72
C SER A 380 17.48 -27.61 -53.90
N ASP A 381 17.79 -28.91 -54.01
CA ASP A 381 19.07 -29.40 -54.47
C ASP A 381 19.32 -28.81 -55.87
N SER A 382 20.29 -27.89 -55.94
CA SER A 382 20.98 -27.58 -57.18
C SER A 382 22.47 -27.64 -56.86
N ASP A 383 23.13 -28.69 -57.33
CA ASP A 383 24.56 -28.87 -57.38
C ASP A 383 25.18 -27.73 -58.15
N ASP A 384 26.01 -26.90 -57.49
CA ASP A 384 27.14 -26.20 -58.09
C ASP A 384 28.17 -25.96 -56.98
N ASP A 385 29.32 -26.60 -57.11
CA ASP A 385 30.49 -26.54 -56.26
C ASP A 385 31.15 -25.17 -56.33
N ASP A 386 31.16 -24.47 -55.17
CA ASP A 386 32.19 -23.55 -54.64
C ASP A 386 31.67 -22.87 -53.33
N ASP A 387 31.20 -23.67 -52.38
CA ASP A 387 30.75 -23.14 -51.09
C ASP A 387 31.87 -23.15 -50.05
N GLU A 388 32.36 -21.96 -49.64
CA GLU A 388 33.03 -21.82 -48.36
C GLU A 388 32.10 -22.25 -47.24
N PRO A 389 32.59 -22.97 -46.20
CA PRO A 389 31.72 -23.51 -45.15
C PRO A 389 31.06 -22.38 -44.36
N SER A 390 29.72 -22.38 -44.30
CA SER A 390 28.95 -21.45 -43.47
C SER A 390 28.66 -22.05 -42.11
N TYR A 391 28.77 -21.23 -41.09
CA TYR A 391 28.57 -21.62 -39.66
C TYR A 391 27.32 -21.00 -39.12
N ARG A 392 26.60 -21.74 -38.28
CA ARG A 392 25.29 -21.36 -37.70
C ARG A 392 25.49 -20.47 -36.47
N ILE A 393 24.61 -19.45 -36.33
CA ILE A 393 24.48 -18.62 -35.16
C ILE A 393 23.14 -18.99 -34.51
N THR A 394 23.18 -19.57 -33.29
CA THR A 394 22.01 -19.93 -32.51
C THR A 394 21.84 -18.88 -31.40
N VAL A 395 20.72 -18.18 -31.39
CA VAL A 395 20.37 -17.27 -30.32
C VAL A 395 19.43 -17.99 -29.38
N ALA A 396 19.85 -18.19 -28.12
CA ALA A 396 19.00 -18.81 -27.10
C ALA A 396 17.84 -17.89 -26.69
N THR A 397 16.70 -18.48 -26.35
CA THR A 397 15.58 -17.71 -25.78
C THR A 397 16.00 -17.14 -24.43
N ALA A 398 15.78 -15.84 -24.23
CA ALA A 398 16.07 -15.16 -22.97
C ALA A 398 14.77 -14.72 -22.28
N GLU A 399 14.74 -14.85 -20.97
CA GLU A 399 13.63 -14.32 -20.16
C GLU A 399 13.84 -12.81 -19.92
N ASN A 400 12.76 -12.01 -19.91
CA ASN A 400 12.75 -10.57 -19.60
C ASN A 400 13.51 -9.67 -20.59
N GLY A 401 13.74 -10.15 -21.79
CA GLY A 401 14.34 -9.40 -22.88
C GLY A 401 14.41 -10.22 -24.16
N ARG A 402 14.78 -9.58 -25.24
CA ARG A 402 14.90 -10.20 -26.55
C ARG A 402 16.29 -9.95 -27.12
N ILE A 403 16.83 -10.97 -27.80
CA ILE A 403 18.03 -10.85 -28.61
C ILE A 403 17.73 -11.33 -30.02
N SER A 404 18.30 -10.67 -31.00
CA SER A 404 18.31 -11.12 -32.39
C SER A 404 19.66 -10.88 -33.00
N ALA A 405 20.06 -11.76 -33.94
CA ALA A 405 21.24 -11.59 -34.77
C ALA A 405 20.79 -11.14 -36.17
N ASN A 406 21.62 -10.34 -36.84
CA ASN A 406 21.34 -9.87 -38.19
C ASN A 406 21.41 -10.99 -39.25
N VAL A 407 22.05 -12.12 -38.93
CA VAL A 407 22.14 -13.32 -39.77
C VAL A 407 22.05 -14.57 -38.88
N THR A 408 21.52 -15.67 -39.40
CA THR A 408 21.43 -16.97 -38.72
C THR A 408 22.55 -17.94 -39.12
N SER A 409 23.24 -17.64 -40.20
CA SER A 409 24.46 -18.33 -40.64
C SER A 409 25.30 -17.42 -41.55
N ALA A 410 26.59 -17.57 -41.52
CA ALA A 410 27.54 -16.85 -42.40
C ALA A 410 28.88 -17.60 -42.49
N GLU A 411 29.76 -17.17 -43.39
CA GLU A 411 31.15 -17.64 -43.49
C GLU A 411 31.98 -17.15 -42.28
N ALA A 412 33.08 -17.86 -41.99
CA ALA A 412 34.02 -17.43 -40.98
C ALA A 412 34.58 -16.02 -41.32
N GLY A 413 34.80 -15.19 -40.29
CA GLY A 413 35.23 -13.80 -40.46
C GLY A 413 34.09 -12.80 -40.71
N HIS A 414 32.83 -13.26 -40.88
CA HIS A 414 31.69 -12.37 -41.00
C HIS A 414 31.43 -11.63 -39.67
N ARG A 415 31.11 -10.33 -39.76
CA ARG A 415 30.75 -9.52 -38.62
C ARG A 415 29.27 -9.68 -38.33
N VAL A 416 28.95 -10.36 -37.25
CA VAL A 416 27.58 -10.56 -36.77
C VAL A 416 27.21 -9.42 -35.83
N THR A 417 26.02 -8.84 -36.03
CA THR A 417 25.50 -7.79 -35.16
C THR A 417 24.28 -8.34 -34.41
N LEU A 418 24.33 -8.22 -33.10
CA LEU A 418 23.22 -8.56 -32.18
C LEU A 418 22.47 -7.29 -31.83
N THR A 419 21.15 -7.37 -31.79
CA THR A 419 20.27 -6.35 -31.20
C THR A 419 19.70 -6.93 -29.92
N VAL A 420 19.89 -6.22 -28.80
CA VAL A 420 19.46 -6.64 -27.46
C VAL A 420 18.42 -5.66 -26.97
N ILE A 421 17.21 -6.14 -26.68
CA ILE A 421 16.08 -5.32 -26.25
C ILE A 421 15.60 -5.85 -24.89
N PRO A 422 16.00 -5.22 -23.77
CA PRO A 422 15.41 -5.50 -22.47
C PRO A 422 13.92 -5.14 -22.48
N TYR A 423 13.07 -5.92 -21.80
CA TYR A 423 11.68 -5.54 -21.57
C TYR A 423 11.59 -4.42 -20.53
N ASP A 424 10.46 -3.71 -20.50
CA ASP A 424 10.24 -2.61 -19.56
C ASP A 424 10.51 -3.04 -18.12
N GLY A 425 11.33 -2.26 -17.42
CA GLY A 425 11.78 -2.56 -16.06
C GLY A 425 12.96 -3.53 -15.97
N TYR A 426 13.59 -3.93 -17.10
CA TYR A 426 14.77 -4.78 -17.12
C TYR A 426 15.96 -4.12 -17.84
N LYS A 427 17.16 -4.59 -17.56
CA LYS A 427 18.40 -4.24 -18.26
C LYS A 427 19.19 -5.50 -18.55
N LEU A 428 20.01 -5.47 -19.60
CA LEU A 428 20.97 -6.53 -19.84
C LEU A 428 21.92 -6.65 -18.63
N SER A 429 22.01 -7.83 -18.04
CA SER A 429 22.94 -8.13 -16.93
C SER A 429 24.13 -8.95 -17.37
N ASN A 430 23.96 -9.81 -18.39
CA ASN A 430 25.02 -10.64 -18.92
C ASN A 430 24.76 -10.95 -20.39
N LEU A 431 25.83 -10.97 -21.21
CA LEU A 431 25.82 -11.41 -22.62
C LEU A 431 26.99 -12.37 -22.81
N LEU A 432 26.69 -13.59 -23.21
CA LEU A 432 27.65 -14.63 -23.51
C LEU A 432 27.55 -15.01 -24.98
N ILE A 433 28.67 -15.04 -25.68
CA ILE A 433 28.78 -15.51 -27.05
C ILE A 433 29.76 -16.69 -27.04
N LEU A 434 29.22 -17.90 -27.18
CA LEU A 434 29.98 -19.13 -26.99
C LEU A 434 30.35 -19.76 -28.32
N ASP A 435 31.63 -20.13 -28.47
CA ASP A 435 32.09 -20.95 -29.60
C ASP A 435 31.56 -22.39 -29.52
N GLU A 436 31.80 -23.20 -30.54
CA GLU A 436 31.36 -24.60 -30.60
C GLU A 436 31.94 -25.47 -29.47
N SER A 437 33.00 -25.04 -28.81
CA SER A 437 33.60 -25.68 -27.63
C SER A 437 33.03 -25.17 -26.30
N GLY A 438 32.13 -24.16 -26.33
CA GLY A 438 31.53 -23.55 -25.15
C GLY A 438 32.44 -22.49 -24.49
N ASN A 439 33.44 -21.98 -25.14
CA ASN A 439 34.27 -20.88 -24.63
C ASN A 439 33.64 -19.54 -25.00
N ASP A 440 33.68 -18.60 -24.04
CA ASP A 440 33.23 -17.23 -24.24
C ASP A 440 34.15 -16.49 -25.26
N MET A 441 33.50 -15.79 -26.16
CA MET A 441 34.17 -15.06 -27.27
C MET A 441 34.16 -13.56 -27.01
N ASP A 442 35.17 -12.87 -27.53
CA ASP A 442 35.22 -11.40 -27.48
C ASP A 442 34.14 -10.78 -28.38
N TRP A 443 33.47 -9.75 -27.83
CA TRP A 443 32.50 -8.94 -28.55
C TRP A 443 32.70 -7.45 -28.23
N GLU A 444 32.14 -6.58 -29.04
CA GLU A 444 32.19 -5.14 -28.86
C GLU A 444 30.77 -4.58 -28.70
N GLU A 445 30.61 -3.62 -27.79
CA GLU A 445 29.37 -2.86 -27.62
C GLU A 445 29.30 -1.74 -28.63
N LEU A 446 28.16 -1.60 -29.30
CA LEU A 446 27.86 -0.54 -30.25
C LEU A 446 26.83 0.42 -29.64
N GLU A 447 26.50 1.51 -30.34
CA GLU A 447 25.41 2.39 -29.95
C GLU A 447 24.03 1.68 -30.07
N ASP A 448 23.02 2.15 -29.33
CA ASP A 448 21.61 1.70 -29.38
C ASP A 448 21.41 0.22 -29.02
N SER A 449 22.02 -0.25 -27.91
CA SER A 449 21.88 -1.62 -27.38
C SER A 449 22.23 -2.70 -28.41
N ARG A 450 23.18 -2.43 -29.27
CA ARG A 450 23.73 -3.37 -30.26
C ARG A 450 25.11 -3.85 -29.83
N TYR A 451 25.41 -5.08 -30.18
CA TYR A 451 26.68 -5.75 -29.89
C TYR A 451 27.18 -6.44 -31.16
N ALA A 452 28.48 -6.58 -31.33
CA ALA A 452 28.99 -7.26 -32.51
C ALA A 452 30.16 -8.18 -32.17
N PHE A 453 30.29 -9.27 -32.94
CA PHE A 453 31.40 -10.21 -32.87
C PHE A 453 31.78 -10.69 -34.25
N ILE A 454 32.93 -11.29 -34.37
CA ILE A 454 33.41 -11.91 -35.64
C ILE A 454 33.14 -13.41 -35.54
N LEU A 455 32.43 -13.97 -36.53
CA LEU A 455 32.09 -15.38 -36.57
C LEU A 455 33.38 -16.23 -36.78
N PRO A 456 33.66 -17.19 -35.90
CA PRO A 456 34.82 -18.09 -36.03
C PRO A 456 34.57 -19.19 -37.08
N GLU A 457 35.59 -20.04 -37.31
CA GLU A 457 35.41 -21.33 -38.00
C GLU A 457 34.71 -22.31 -37.02
N GLY A 458 33.37 -22.26 -36.96
CA GLY A 458 32.53 -23.07 -36.05
C GLY A 458 31.20 -22.41 -35.74
N ASN A 459 30.25 -23.20 -35.26
CA ASN A 459 28.93 -22.71 -34.84
C ASN A 459 29.05 -21.89 -33.55
N VAL A 460 28.17 -20.90 -33.40
CA VAL A 460 28.16 -19.99 -32.26
C VAL A 460 26.81 -20.02 -31.58
N THR A 461 26.79 -19.98 -30.24
CA THR A 461 25.60 -19.82 -29.44
C THR A 461 25.67 -18.47 -28.70
N VAL A 462 24.58 -17.71 -28.74
CA VAL A 462 24.42 -16.43 -28.05
C VAL A 462 23.41 -16.61 -26.93
N GLU A 463 23.79 -16.22 -25.71
CA GLU A 463 22.97 -16.27 -24.52
C GLU A 463 22.98 -14.89 -23.84
N ALA A 464 21.83 -14.45 -23.30
CA ALA A 464 21.77 -13.24 -22.49
C ALA A 464 20.87 -13.41 -21.28
N GLU A 465 21.23 -12.70 -20.23
CA GLU A 465 20.47 -12.60 -19.01
C GLU A 465 20.05 -11.15 -18.80
N PHE A 466 18.81 -10.97 -18.38
CA PHE A 466 18.24 -9.67 -18.07
C PHE A 466 17.90 -9.58 -16.59
N ALA A 467 18.47 -8.61 -15.90
CA ALA A 467 18.13 -8.29 -14.53
C ALA A 467 17.10 -7.15 -14.51
N ARG A 468 16.14 -7.24 -13.60
CA ARG A 468 15.19 -6.16 -13.38
C ARG A 468 15.94 -4.87 -13.03
N LEU A 469 15.56 -3.76 -13.65
CA LEU A 469 16.01 -2.44 -13.21
C LEU A 469 15.59 -2.31 -11.76
N ALA A 470 16.54 -2.03 -10.86
CA ALA A 470 16.19 -1.64 -9.51
C ALA A 470 15.30 -0.40 -9.65
N ALA A 471 14.03 -0.49 -9.21
CA ALA A 471 13.20 0.67 -9.09
C ALA A 471 14.00 1.69 -8.25
N GLU A 472 14.08 2.93 -8.68
CA GLU A 472 14.56 4.00 -7.81
C GLU A 472 13.51 4.14 -6.70
N VAL A 473 13.69 3.35 -5.65
CA VAL A 473 12.80 3.36 -4.50
C VAL A 473 13.24 4.51 -3.63
N ASN A 474 12.59 5.63 -3.77
CA ASN A 474 12.81 6.82 -2.95
C ASN A 474 11.88 6.79 -1.74
N PHE A 475 12.05 5.82 -0.84
CA PHE A 475 11.42 5.92 0.47
C PHE A 475 12.12 7.00 1.28
N VAL A 476 11.36 8.00 1.73
CA VAL A 476 11.90 9.15 2.48
C VAL A 476 12.49 8.77 3.84
N ASP A 477 12.10 7.60 4.36
CA ASP A 477 12.54 7.04 5.64
C ASP A 477 13.65 5.97 5.50
N VAL A 478 14.18 5.77 4.29
CA VAL A 478 15.31 4.87 4.01
C VAL A 478 16.51 5.70 3.57
N ALA A 479 17.49 5.87 4.46
CA ALA A 479 18.71 6.57 4.10
C ALA A 479 19.51 5.74 3.07
N ALA A 480 20.08 6.40 2.06
CA ALA A 480 20.80 5.73 0.98
C ALA A 480 22.03 4.93 1.47
N ASP A 481 22.62 5.32 2.59
CA ASP A 481 23.77 4.66 3.24
C ASP A 481 23.36 3.66 4.35
N ALA A 482 22.06 3.43 4.56
CA ALA A 482 21.60 2.45 5.53
C ALA A 482 21.97 1.02 5.07
N TYR A 483 22.43 0.18 6.01
CA TYR A 483 22.86 -1.20 5.72
C TYR A 483 21.78 -2.07 5.05
N TYR A 484 20.51 -1.65 5.15
CA TYR A 484 19.36 -2.34 4.59
C TYR A 484 18.85 -1.71 3.28
N SER A 485 19.42 -0.60 2.81
CA SER A 485 18.91 0.11 1.63
C SER A 485 18.89 -0.75 0.38
N ASP A 486 19.99 -1.47 0.10
CA ASP A 486 20.10 -2.37 -1.05
C ASP A 486 19.13 -3.56 -0.96
N ALA A 487 18.93 -4.10 0.25
CA ALA A 487 17.98 -5.18 0.47
C ALA A 487 16.53 -4.73 0.24
N ILE A 488 16.18 -3.51 0.66
CA ILE A 488 14.87 -2.91 0.41
C ILE A 488 14.67 -2.68 -1.10
N ALA A 489 15.64 -2.05 -1.77
CA ALA A 489 15.58 -1.81 -3.20
C ALA A 489 15.43 -3.12 -3.99
N TRP A 490 16.17 -4.17 -3.59
CA TRP A 490 16.02 -5.51 -4.16
C TRP A 490 14.63 -6.09 -3.93
N ALA A 491 14.11 -6.03 -2.71
CA ALA A 491 12.80 -6.60 -2.36
C ALA A 491 11.65 -5.88 -3.10
N VAL A 492 11.73 -4.56 -3.26
CA VAL A 492 10.77 -3.80 -4.07
C VAL A 492 10.91 -4.14 -5.55
N GLY A 493 12.14 -4.17 -6.06
CA GLY A 493 12.42 -4.56 -7.44
C GLY A 493 11.87 -5.93 -7.83
N HIS A 494 11.78 -6.86 -6.87
CA HIS A 494 11.21 -8.21 -7.06
C HIS A 494 9.72 -8.31 -6.67
N GLY A 495 9.04 -7.19 -6.38
CA GLY A 495 7.63 -7.19 -6.01
C GLY A 495 7.30 -7.85 -4.67
N ILE A 496 8.33 -8.11 -3.83
CA ILE A 496 8.16 -8.73 -2.50
C ILE A 496 7.48 -7.77 -1.54
N THR A 497 7.81 -6.49 -1.65
CA THR A 497 7.20 -5.41 -0.86
C THR A 497 7.02 -4.16 -1.72
N SER A 498 6.06 -3.32 -1.36
CA SER A 498 5.85 -1.99 -1.94
C SER A 498 6.06 -0.87 -0.91
N GLY A 499 6.57 -1.21 0.28
CA GLY A 499 6.63 -0.30 1.41
C GLY A 499 5.39 -0.37 2.30
N THR A 500 5.34 0.50 3.30
CA THR A 500 4.15 0.70 4.14
C THR A 500 3.23 1.78 3.58
N THR A 501 3.82 2.71 2.80
CA THR A 501 3.11 3.66 1.93
C THR A 501 3.89 3.77 0.62
N THR A 502 3.40 4.56 -0.33
CA THR A 502 4.11 4.85 -1.60
C THR A 502 5.47 5.52 -1.39
N THR A 503 5.67 6.20 -0.25
CA THR A 503 6.87 6.98 0.04
C THR A 503 7.64 6.52 1.27
N THR A 504 7.12 5.57 2.05
CA THR A 504 7.75 5.06 3.27
C THR A 504 7.84 3.54 3.28
N PHE A 505 8.94 3.03 3.81
CA PHE A 505 9.16 1.60 4.03
C PHE A 505 8.91 1.18 5.48
N SER A 506 9.09 2.11 6.43
CA SER A 506 9.03 1.89 7.87
C SER A 506 10.05 0.84 8.38
N PRO A 507 11.37 1.05 8.13
CA PRO A 507 12.39 0.01 8.36
C PRO A 507 12.55 -0.40 9.83
N ASN A 508 12.09 0.43 10.77
CA ASN A 508 12.17 0.18 12.20
C ASN A 508 10.89 -0.44 12.77
N ASN A 509 9.84 -0.57 11.97
CA ASN A 509 8.59 -1.17 12.43
C ASN A 509 8.74 -2.69 12.57
N ALA A 510 8.09 -3.24 13.59
CA ALA A 510 8.06 -4.67 13.79
C ALA A 510 7.23 -5.36 12.69
N CYS A 511 7.78 -6.43 12.11
CA CYS A 511 7.09 -7.21 11.10
C CYS A 511 6.06 -8.14 11.72
N THR A 512 4.83 -8.15 11.21
CA THR A 512 3.79 -9.07 11.66
C THR A 512 3.93 -10.44 10.99
N ARG A 513 3.26 -11.45 11.58
CA ARG A 513 3.22 -12.81 11.01
C ARG A 513 2.56 -12.83 9.63
N ALA A 514 1.52 -12.04 9.43
CA ALA A 514 0.86 -11.88 8.13
C ALA A 514 1.82 -11.28 7.09
N GLN A 515 2.54 -10.23 7.43
CA GLN A 515 3.54 -9.62 6.55
C GLN A 515 4.66 -10.62 6.21
N MET A 516 5.18 -11.34 7.19
CA MET A 516 6.27 -12.31 6.97
C MET A 516 5.88 -13.39 5.97
N VAL A 517 4.73 -14.04 6.11
CA VAL A 517 4.30 -15.07 5.15
C VAL A 517 3.94 -14.48 3.79
N THR A 518 3.44 -13.24 3.76
CA THR A 518 3.17 -12.53 2.49
C THR A 518 4.46 -12.24 1.73
N PHE A 519 5.53 -11.84 2.39
CA PHE A 519 6.83 -11.64 1.75
C PHE A 519 7.37 -12.95 1.17
N LEU A 520 7.29 -14.06 1.90
CA LEU A 520 7.72 -15.37 1.40
C LEU A 520 6.87 -15.83 0.21
N TRP A 521 5.56 -15.67 0.27
CA TRP A 521 4.64 -16.01 -0.80
C TRP A 521 4.89 -15.20 -2.07
N ARG A 522 5.13 -13.89 -1.92
CA ARG A 522 5.49 -13.01 -3.05
C ARG A 522 6.86 -13.36 -3.63
N ALA A 523 7.84 -13.68 -2.79
CA ALA A 523 9.16 -14.14 -3.24
C ALA A 523 9.07 -15.47 -4.01
N ALA A 524 8.06 -16.30 -3.73
CA ALA A 524 7.76 -17.52 -4.47
C ALA A 524 6.91 -17.29 -5.75
N GLY A 525 6.61 -16.04 -6.12
CA GLY A 525 5.82 -15.71 -7.31
C GLY A 525 4.31 -15.82 -7.12
N CYS A 526 3.81 -15.64 -5.90
CA CYS A 526 2.38 -15.65 -5.56
C CYS A 526 1.63 -16.92 -5.99
N PRO A 527 2.13 -18.14 -5.72
CA PRO A 527 1.47 -19.37 -6.16
C PRO A 527 0.06 -19.49 -5.55
N ALA A 528 -0.92 -19.85 -6.36
CA ALA A 528 -2.27 -20.07 -5.86
C ALA A 528 -2.28 -21.25 -4.87
N PRO A 529 -2.93 -21.13 -3.71
CA PRO A 529 -3.10 -22.25 -2.81
C PRO A 529 -3.94 -23.37 -3.47
N SER A 530 -3.60 -24.61 -3.20
CA SER A 530 -4.30 -25.77 -3.78
C SER A 530 -5.62 -26.09 -3.07
N SER A 531 -5.87 -25.48 -1.93
CA SER A 531 -7.06 -25.69 -1.09
C SER A 531 -7.56 -24.37 -0.51
N ASP A 532 -8.88 -24.17 -0.57
CA ASP A 532 -9.56 -23.03 0.07
C ASP A 532 -9.89 -23.29 1.55
N VAL A 533 -9.49 -24.44 2.08
CA VAL A 533 -9.79 -24.81 3.48
C VAL A 533 -8.78 -24.16 4.41
N CYS A 534 -9.22 -23.12 5.11
CA CYS A 534 -8.42 -22.45 6.14
C CYS A 534 -8.54 -23.20 7.48
N PRO A 535 -7.42 -23.64 8.09
CA PRO A 535 -7.46 -24.27 9.41
C PRO A 535 -7.63 -23.27 10.57
N PHE A 536 -7.50 -21.95 10.32
CA PHE A 536 -7.49 -20.91 11.35
C PHE A 536 -8.80 -20.13 11.38
N MET A 537 -9.29 -19.84 12.58
CA MET A 537 -10.54 -19.11 12.80
C MET A 537 -10.35 -17.58 12.89
N ASP A 538 -9.12 -17.13 12.99
CA ASP A 538 -8.75 -15.72 13.16
C ASP A 538 -8.23 -15.09 11.86
N LEU A 539 -8.57 -15.66 10.71
CA LEU A 539 -8.28 -15.09 9.39
C LEU A 539 -9.57 -14.67 8.70
N ASP A 540 -9.54 -13.47 8.17
CA ASP A 540 -10.56 -12.99 7.24
C ASP A 540 -10.22 -13.48 5.83
N SER A 541 -11.20 -14.02 5.11
CA SER A 541 -11.04 -14.50 3.73
C SER A 541 -10.70 -13.39 2.74
N ASP A 542 -11.06 -12.15 3.05
CA ASP A 542 -10.84 -10.99 2.21
C ASP A 542 -9.51 -10.28 2.53
N ALA A 543 -8.78 -10.74 3.56
CA ALA A 543 -7.51 -10.13 3.94
C ALA A 543 -6.41 -10.39 2.88
N TYR A 544 -5.58 -9.37 2.60
CA TYR A 544 -4.49 -9.42 1.62
C TYR A 544 -3.52 -10.59 1.82
N TYR A 545 -3.42 -11.10 3.03
CA TYR A 545 -2.53 -12.19 3.41
C TYR A 545 -3.21 -13.57 3.39
N TYR A 546 -4.50 -13.66 3.12
CA TYR A 546 -5.25 -14.92 3.24
C TYR A 546 -4.64 -16.04 2.38
N ASN A 547 -4.45 -15.81 1.09
CA ASN A 547 -3.84 -16.76 0.18
C ASN A 547 -2.39 -17.09 0.56
N ALA A 548 -1.64 -16.10 1.05
CA ALA A 548 -0.28 -16.31 1.52
C ALA A 548 -0.22 -17.23 2.74
N VAL A 549 -1.17 -17.12 3.67
CA VAL A 549 -1.25 -18.01 4.84
C VAL A 549 -1.65 -19.42 4.43
N LEU A 550 -2.64 -19.60 3.55
CA LEU A 550 -3.02 -20.92 3.03
C LEU A 550 -1.84 -21.61 2.35
N TRP A 551 -1.15 -20.90 1.46
CA TRP A 551 0.06 -21.41 0.81
C TRP A 551 1.15 -21.77 1.83
N ALA A 552 1.40 -20.93 2.84
CA ALA A 552 2.42 -21.18 3.85
C ALA A 552 2.08 -22.42 4.73
N VAL A 553 0.80 -22.71 4.94
CA VAL A 553 0.35 -23.95 5.58
C VAL A 553 0.63 -25.16 4.69
N GLU A 554 0.28 -25.09 3.41
CA GLU A 554 0.52 -26.17 2.44
C GLU A 554 2.00 -26.50 2.27
N GLN A 555 2.85 -25.48 2.26
CA GLN A 555 4.31 -25.64 2.19
C GLN A 555 4.95 -26.05 3.53
N GLY A 556 4.15 -26.21 4.60
CA GLY A 556 4.67 -26.54 5.91
C GLY A 556 5.48 -25.43 6.59
N ILE A 557 5.42 -24.20 6.05
CA ILE A 557 6.13 -23.03 6.58
C ILE A 557 5.55 -22.63 7.93
N THR A 558 4.23 -22.74 8.09
CA THR A 558 3.54 -22.45 9.35
C THR A 558 2.49 -23.49 9.70
N THR A 559 2.28 -23.69 11.01
CA THR A 559 1.19 -24.48 11.57
C THR A 559 0.30 -23.66 12.48
N GLY A 560 0.44 -22.33 12.45
CA GLY A 560 -0.22 -21.41 13.37
C GLY A 560 0.50 -21.22 14.68
N VAL A 561 -0.08 -20.43 15.58
CA VAL A 561 0.32 -20.31 16.99
C VAL A 561 -0.40 -21.36 17.84
N THR A 562 -1.58 -21.77 17.41
CA THR A 562 -2.33 -22.95 17.88
C THR A 562 -2.88 -23.68 16.64
N SER A 563 -3.53 -24.82 16.83
CA SER A 563 -4.13 -25.61 15.71
C SER A 563 -5.26 -24.86 14.98
N ASP A 564 -5.83 -23.83 15.59
CA ASP A 564 -6.98 -23.07 15.11
C ASP A 564 -6.74 -21.54 15.00
N ARG A 565 -5.51 -21.07 15.31
CA ARG A 565 -5.15 -19.64 15.24
C ARG A 565 -3.80 -19.41 14.58
N PHE A 566 -3.77 -18.46 13.65
CA PHE A 566 -2.56 -17.99 13.00
C PHE A 566 -1.92 -16.79 13.70
N ALA A 567 -2.71 -15.91 14.31
CA ALA A 567 -2.36 -14.61 14.88
C ALA A 567 -1.71 -13.68 13.82
N PRO A 568 -2.48 -13.19 12.82
CA PRO A 568 -1.93 -12.43 11.69
C PRO A 568 -1.18 -11.18 12.13
N ASP A 569 -1.68 -10.46 13.13
CA ASP A 569 -1.11 -9.22 13.66
C ASP A 569 -0.01 -9.44 14.71
N GLY A 570 0.25 -10.71 15.07
CA GLY A 570 1.31 -11.06 16.00
C GLY A 570 2.69 -10.72 15.44
N ILE A 571 3.50 -9.98 16.19
CA ILE A 571 4.86 -9.62 15.82
C ILE A 571 5.75 -10.85 15.78
N VAL A 572 6.54 -11.02 14.74
CA VAL A 572 7.51 -12.12 14.63
C VAL A 572 8.80 -11.79 15.37
N THR A 573 9.26 -12.75 16.19
CA THR A 573 10.59 -12.69 16.79
C THR A 573 11.67 -13.12 15.79
N ARG A 574 12.94 -12.78 16.04
CA ARG A 574 14.08 -13.26 15.23
C ARG A 574 14.09 -14.79 15.09
N ALA A 575 13.77 -15.52 16.16
CA ALA A 575 13.67 -16.98 16.15
C ALA A 575 12.55 -17.47 15.23
N GLN A 576 11.39 -16.85 15.27
CA GLN A 576 10.28 -17.16 14.38
C GLN A 576 10.60 -16.81 12.92
N THR A 577 11.26 -15.68 12.67
CA THR A 577 11.72 -15.30 11.32
C THR A 577 12.68 -16.36 10.76
N ALA A 578 13.71 -16.75 11.53
CA ALA A 578 14.61 -17.82 11.11
C ALA A 578 13.86 -19.13 10.84
N THR A 579 12.87 -19.49 11.67
CA THR A 579 12.04 -20.68 11.47
C THR A 579 11.20 -20.64 10.20
N PHE A 580 10.60 -19.49 9.87
CA PHE A 580 9.85 -19.33 8.62
C PHE A 580 10.77 -19.48 7.39
N LEU A 581 11.93 -18.83 7.40
CA LEU A 581 12.91 -18.91 6.31
C LEU A 581 13.44 -20.34 6.15
N PHE A 582 13.80 -21.00 7.25
CA PHE A 582 14.30 -22.38 7.29
C PHE A 582 13.29 -23.37 6.71
N ARG A 583 12.02 -23.24 7.11
CA ARG A 583 10.95 -24.10 6.58
C ARG A 583 10.66 -23.82 5.10
N ASN A 584 10.74 -22.56 4.68
CA ASN A 584 10.62 -22.19 3.27
C ASN A 584 11.78 -22.78 2.44
N ALA A 585 12.97 -22.97 3.03
CA ALA A 585 14.09 -23.66 2.40
C ALA A 585 14.00 -25.19 2.45
N GLY A 586 12.85 -25.75 2.88
CA GLY A 586 12.63 -27.20 2.95
C GLY A 586 13.17 -27.89 4.19
N SER A 587 13.51 -27.12 5.25
CA SER A 587 14.00 -27.67 6.53
C SER A 587 15.19 -28.63 6.36
N PRO A 588 16.33 -28.21 5.80
CA PRO A 588 17.49 -29.08 5.60
C PRO A 588 17.99 -29.66 6.92
N ASP A 589 18.56 -30.86 6.89
CA ASP A 589 19.13 -31.53 8.06
C ASP A 589 20.40 -30.78 8.50
N MET A 590 20.39 -30.22 9.73
CA MET A 590 21.48 -29.41 10.27
C MET A 590 22.42 -30.18 11.20
N GLY A 591 22.09 -31.46 11.50
CA GLY A 591 22.83 -32.21 12.50
C GLY A 591 22.67 -31.68 13.93
N ASP A 592 23.46 -32.20 14.86
CA ASP A 592 23.38 -31.82 16.27
C ASP A 592 24.29 -30.61 16.57
N GLY A 593 23.76 -29.56 17.17
CA GLY A 593 24.56 -28.43 17.65
C GLY A 593 23.80 -27.11 17.74
N THR A 594 24.49 -26.11 18.24
CA THR A 594 24.05 -24.71 18.26
C THR A 594 25.22 -23.78 17.97
N TYR A 595 24.97 -22.72 17.23
CA TYR A 595 25.98 -21.70 16.87
C TYR A 595 26.07 -20.60 17.94
N PHE A 596 24.96 -20.28 18.59
CA PHE A 596 24.86 -19.19 19.56
C PHE A 596 24.65 -19.74 20.99
N LYS A 597 25.28 -19.11 21.98
CA LYS A 597 25.23 -19.52 23.38
C LYS A 597 23.88 -19.33 24.05
N ASP A 598 23.05 -18.43 23.52
CA ASP A 598 21.71 -18.10 23.99
C ASP A 598 20.60 -18.90 23.26
N VAL A 599 21.00 -19.84 22.39
CA VAL A 599 20.08 -20.75 21.69
C VAL A 599 20.22 -22.14 22.30
N ALA A 600 19.19 -22.61 23.01
CA ALA A 600 19.16 -23.94 23.58
C ALA A 600 19.05 -25.01 22.49
N VAL A 601 19.76 -26.12 22.62
CA VAL A 601 19.81 -27.22 21.64
C VAL A 601 18.44 -27.91 21.45
N ASP A 602 17.57 -27.82 22.44
CA ASP A 602 16.20 -28.37 22.41
C ASP A 602 15.14 -27.31 22.02
N ALA A 603 15.54 -26.10 21.66
CA ALA A 603 14.63 -25.09 21.22
C ALA A 603 14.08 -25.43 19.80
N TYR A 604 12.79 -25.25 19.58
CA TYR A 604 12.13 -25.52 18.29
C TYR A 604 12.73 -24.78 17.09
N TYR A 605 13.50 -23.74 17.37
CA TYR A 605 14.16 -22.87 16.37
C TYR A 605 15.67 -23.12 16.28
N CYS A 606 16.23 -24.09 17.00
CA CYS A 606 17.68 -24.32 17.06
C CYS A 606 18.25 -24.57 15.66
N ASP A 607 17.70 -25.54 14.92
CA ASP A 607 18.13 -25.89 13.57
C ASP A 607 17.96 -24.71 12.60
N ALA A 608 16.86 -23.96 12.74
CA ALA A 608 16.58 -22.80 11.90
C ALA A 608 17.62 -21.67 12.13
N VAL A 609 18.01 -21.45 13.37
CA VAL A 609 19.03 -20.43 13.70
C VAL A 609 20.41 -20.89 13.27
N LEU A 610 20.73 -22.16 13.43
CA LEU A 610 21.99 -22.75 12.95
C LEU A 610 22.10 -22.63 11.43
N TRP A 611 21.05 -23.03 10.70
CA TRP A 611 20.96 -22.88 9.25
C TRP A 611 21.14 -21.43 8.79
N ALA A 612 20.40 -20.50 9.42
CA ALA A 612 20.47 -19.08 9.05
C ALA A 612 21.88 -18.48 9.30
N ALA A 613 22.62 -18.99 10.30
CA ALA A 613 24.01 -18.60 10.53
C ALA A 613 24.95 -19.19 9.47
N MET A 614 24.76 -20.44 9.08
CA MET A 614 25.58 -21.11 8.05
C MET A 614 25.36 -20.53 6.65
N GLU A 615 24.12 -20.16 6.32
CA GLU A 615 23.79 -19.47 5.06
C GLU A 615 24.14 -17.96 5.07
N GLY A 616 24.74 -17.45 6.15
CA GLY A 616 25.10 -16.04 6.27
C GLY A 616 23.91 -15.07 6.40
N ILE A 617 22.69 -15.59 6.67
CA ILE A 617 21.48 -14.77 6.86
C ILE A 617 21.55 -13.98 8.16
N THR A 618 22.20 -14.53 9.18
CA THR A 618 22.43 -13.84 10.45
C THR A 618 23.81 -14.16 11.03
N SER A 619 24.44 -13.15 11.65
CA SER A 619 25.68 -13.31 12.42
C SER A 619 25.47 -13.15 13.93
N GLY A 620 24.21 -13.05 14.38
CA GLY A 620 23.87 -12.77 15.76
C GLY A 620 23.83 -11.26 16.07
N MET A 621 23.75 -10.94 17.37
CA MET A 621 23.71 -9.54 17.86
C MET A 621 25.06 -9.05 18.36
N THR A 622 25.92 -9.97 18.77
CA THR A 622 27.29 -9.69 19.25
C THR A 622 28.25 -10.72 18.65
N ALA A 623 29.45 -10.28 18.33
CA ALA A 623 30.52 -11.16 17.82
C ALA A 623 30.99 -12.18 18.86
#